data_55a2b7648a88272485ab15405de12e9a
#
_entry.id   55a2b7648a88272485ab15405de12e9a
#
_cell.length_a   1.000
_cell.length_b   1.000
_cell.length_c   1.000
_cell.angle_alpha   90.00
_cell.angle_beta   90.00
_cell.angle_gamma   90.00
#
_symmetry.space_group_name_H-M   'P 1'
#
loop_
_entity.id
_entity.type
_entity.pdbx_description
1 polymer ?
#
loop_
_entity_poly.entity_id
_entity_poly.type
_entity_poly.pdbx_seq_one_letter_code
_entity_poly.pdbx_strand_id
1 'polypeptide(L)'
;MKIVNAKLRKQEGLFTIRCEGETIAEVLPQAASVAAAGEDLDAAGQLVIAPLVEPHIHLDATLTAGEPEWNMSGTLFEGIERWAQRKETITHEDTKARAHTTIRMLAAHGIQHVRTHVDVTDPSLAALKAMLEVKEEAKHLVDLQIVAFPQEGIESYEGGRALMEEAIRLGADVVGGIPHFENTREQGVSSIRFLMDLAERSGCLVDVHCDETDDPNSRFLEVLAEEARVRGMGARVTASHTTAMGSYDNAYCSKLFRLLKRSGISFVSCPTESIHLQGRFDSFPKRRGVTRVAEIDRAGMNVCFGQDSIKDPWYPLGNGNILRVLDAGLHICHMMGFDDLQRSLDLVTDNSARALNLGERYGIAAGRPANLLVLGVDSDYEAVRQQTRALYSIRHGRVLMRRAPESVELLES
;
A
#
# COMPACT_ATOMS: atom_id res chain seq x y z
N MET A 1 -29.17 6.19 5.25
CA MET A 1 -28.64 5.17 6.18
C MET A 1 -27.96 5.87 7.34
N LYS A 2 -28.14 5.37 8.55
CA LYS A 2 -27.33 5.80 9.72
C LYS A 2 -26.56 4.60 10.25
N ILE A 3 -25.39 4.89 10.81
CA ILE A 3 -24.65 3.92 11.63
C ILE A 3 -24.71 4.47 13.04
N VAL A 4 -25.36 3.73 13.95
CA VAL A 4 -25.54 4.14 15.35
C VAL A 4 -24.61 3.34 16.26
N ASN A 5 -24.37 3.82 17.46
CA ASN A 5 -23.51 3.21 18.48
C ASN A 5 -22.09 2.93 17.97
N ALA A 6 -21.56 3.79 17.10
CA ALA A 6 -20.21 3.67 16.56
C ALA A 6 -19.19 4.21 17.56
N LYS A 7 -18.12 3.45 17.87
CA LYS A 7 -16.89 4.02 18.42
C LYS A 7 -16.02 4.56 17.27
N LEU A 8 -15.43 5.72 17.46
CA LEU A 8 -14.49 6.30 16.50
C LEU A 8 -13.08 6.33 17.09
N ARG A 9 -12.08 6.14 16.22
CA ARG A 9 -10.68 6.21 16.61
C ARG A 9 -10.36 7.58 17.22
N LYS A 10 -9.54 7.57 18.28
CA LYS A 10 -9.05 8.80 18.92
C LYS A 10 -10.15 9.72 19.48
N GLN A 11 -11.36 9.20 19.68
CA GLN A 11 -12.50 9.92 20.25
C GLN A 11 -13.18 9.08 21.33
N GLU A 12 -13.66 9.73 22.39
CA GLU A 12 -14.39 9.08 23.47
C GLU A 12 -15.89 9.05 23.21
N GLY A 13 -16.57 8.03 23.71
CA GLY A 13 -18.02 7.90 23.61
C GLY A 13 -18.50 7.19 22.36
N LEU A 14 -19.80 7.27 22.13
CA LEU A 14 -20.50 6.71 20.98
C LEU A 14 -20.90 7.80 20.01
N PHE A 15 -21.02 7.44 18.73
CA PHE A 15 -21.36 8.35 17.65
C PHE A 15 -22.45 7.78 16.75
N THR A 16 -23.24 8.67 16.18
CA THR A 16 -24.09 8.41 15.02
C THR A 16 -23.44 9.01 13.79
N ILE A 17 -23.23 8.20 12.74
CA ILE A 17 -22.80 8.65 11.42
C ILE A 17 -24.00 8.62 10.49
N ARG A 18 -24.42 9.79 10.00
CA ARG A 18 -25.53 9.91 9.04
C ARG A 18 -24.99 10.05 7.62
N CYS A 19 -25.38 9.12 6.76
CA CYS A 19 -25.03 9.14 5.33
C CYS A 19 -26.23 9.56 4.49
N GLU A 20 -26.02 10.47 3.54
CA GLU A 20 -27.00 10.90 2.54
C GLU A 20 -26.39 10.69 1.15
N GLY A 21 -27.04 9.82 0.35
CA GLY A 21 -26.47 9.39 -0.91
C GLY A 21 -25.09 8.76 -0.68
N GLU A 22 -24.09 9.26 -1.37
CA GLU A 22 -22.71 8.74 -1.35
C GLU A 22 -21.80 9.44 -0.32
N THR A 23 -22.33 10.39 0.47
CA THR A 23 -21.53 11.22 1.38
C THR A 23 -21.95 11.08 2.84
N ILE A 24 -21.02 11.34 3.75
CA ILE A 24 -21.29 11.52 5.17
C ILE A 24 -21.89 12.91 5.35
N ALA A 25 -23.14 12.98 5.78
CA ALA A 25 -23.81 14.25 6.05
C ALA A 25 -23.41 14.81 7.41
N GLU A 26 -23.36 13.95 8.44
CA GLU A 26 -23.07 14.36 9.82
C GLU A 26 -22.37 13.23 10.60
N VAL A 27 -21.57 13.64 11.58
CA VAL A 27 -21.01 12.76 12.62
C VAL A 27 -21.35 13.39 13.97
N LEU A 28 -22.24 12.78 14.73
CA LEU A 28 -22.81 13.34 15.95
C LEU A 28 -22.48 12.48 17.17
N PRO A 29 -22.03 13.06 18.29
CA PRO A 29 -21.87 12.32 19.52
C PRO A 29 -23.23 11.86 20.06
N GLN A 30 -23.26 10.68 20.69
CA GLN A 30 -24.43 10.09 21.36
C GLN A 30 -24.25 10.16 22.88
N ALA A 31 -25.29 10.61 23.58
CA ALA A 31 -25.30 10.63 25.05
C ALA A 31 -25.46 9.22 25.65
N ALA A 32 -26.12 8.30 24.93
CA ALA A 32 -26.33 6.91 25.33
C ALA A 32 -26.52 6.04 24.08
N SER A 33 -26.48 4.72 24.26
CA SER A 33 -26.82 3.78 23.19
C SER A 33 -28.29 3.95 22.75
N VAL A 34 -28.50 3.84 21.44
CA VAL A 34 -29.82 3.98 20.80
C VAL A 34 -30.13 2.73 19.97
N ALA A 35 -31.40 2.40 19.84
CA ALA A 35 -31.83 1.32 18.95
C ALA A 35 -31.73 1.75 17.49
N ALA A 36 -31.19 0.88 16.64
CA ALA A 36 -31.25 1.08 15.18
C ALA A 36 -32.68 0.95 14.69
N ALA A 37 -33.06 1.79 13.71
CA ALA A 37 -34.42 1.80 13.16
C ALA A 37 -34.38 1.58 11.63
N GLY A 38 -35.26 0.73 11.14
CA GLY A 38 -35.39 0.47 9.71
C GLY A 38 -34.12 -0.10 9.08
N GLU A 39 -33.55 0.62 8.12
CA GLU A 39 -32.31 0.23 7.41
C GLU A 39 -31.04 0.75 8.10
N ASP A 40 -31.12 1.28 9.31
CA ASP A 40 -29.97 1.76 10.05
C ASP A 40 -29.10 0.58 10.54
N LEU A 41 -27.78 0.78 10.58
CA LEU A 41 -26.83 -0.22 11.03
C LEU A 41 -26.44 0.06 12.49
N ASP A 42 -26.63 -0.91 13.37
CA ASP A 42 -26.10 -0.83 14.73
C ASP A 42 -24.63 -1.33 14.77
N ALA A 43 -23.71 -0.45 15.07
CA ALA A 43 -22.33 -0.82 15.28
C ALA A 43 -22.08 -1.48 16.65
N ALA A 44 -23.09 -1.49 17.56
CA ALA A 44 -23.05 -2.17 18.85
C ALA A 44 -21.83 -1.82 19.73
N GLY A 45 -21.35 -0.58 19.67
CA GLY A 45 -20.12 -0.17 20.36
C GLY A 45 -18.81 -0.61 19.71
N GLN A 46 -18.88 -1.18 18.51
CA GLN A 46 -17.71 -1.59 17.74
C GLN A 46 -17.02 -0.38 17.09
N LEU A 47 -15.74 -0.57 16.78
CA LEU A 47 -14.92 0.43 16.12
C LEU A 47 -15.36 0.64 14.66
N VAL A 48 -15.70 1.88 14.31
CA VAL A 48 -15.95 2.30 12.93
C VAL A 48 -14.78 3.15 12.45
N ILE A 49 -14.19 2.74 11.33
CA ILE A 49 -13.01 3.38 10.74
C ILE A 49 -13.26 3.76 9.27
N ALA A 50 -12.45 4.66 8.75
CA ALA A 50 -12.29 4.80 7.31
C ALA A 50 -11.72 3.51 6.72
N PRO A 51 -11.93 3.21 5.43
CA PRO A 51 -11.46 1.97 4.81
C PRO A 51 -9.97 1.73 4.98
N LEU A 52 -9.57 0.45 5.03
CA LEU A 52 -8.17 0.08 4.89
C LEU A 52 -7.66 0.46 3.50
N VAL A 53 -6.40 0.79 3.42
CA VAL A 53 -5.74 1.25 2.19
C VAL A 53 -4.56 0.33 1.88
N GLU A 54 -4.47 -0.14 0.64
CA GLU A 54 -3.32 -0.87 0.12
C GLU A 54 -2.45 0.09 -0.70
N PRO A 55 -1.34 0.59 -0.13
CA PRO A 55 -0.53 1.61 -0.79
C PRO A 55 0.46 1.05 -1.82
N HIS A 56 0.67 -0.28 -1.85
CA HIS A 56 1.67 -0.89 -2.71
C HIS A 56 1.40 -2.37 -2.99
N ILE A 57 1.01 -2.69 -4.21
CA ILE A 57 0.78 -4.07 -4.69
C ILE A 57 1.06 -4.18 -6.19
N HIS A 58 1.28 -5.41 -6.69
CA HIS A 58 1.47 -5.74 -8.10
C HIS A 58 0.29 -6.61 -8.59
N LEU A 59 -0.81 -5.98 -9.03
CA LEU A 59 -2.01 -6.71 -9.49
C LEU A 59 -1.82 -7.37 -10.88
N ASP A 60 -0.86 -6.91 -11.67
CA ASP A 60 -0.49 -7.53 -12.94
C ASP A 60 0.24 -8.85 -12.75
N ALA A 61 1.08 -8.96 -11.69
CA ALA A 61 1.86 -10.15 -11.36
C ALA A 61 1.15 -11.12 -10.39
N THR A 62 0.10 -10.66 -9.70
CA THR A 62 -0.60 -11.45 -8.68
C THR A 62 -1.03 -12.83 -9.17
N LEU A 63 -1.00 -13.83 -8.29
CA LEU A 63 -1.43 -15.23 -8.51
C LEU A 63 -0.61 -16.02 -9.54
N THR A 64 0.61 -15.60 -9.86
CA THR A 64 1.49 -16.26 -10.83
C THR A 64 2.66 -17.03 -10.21
N ALA A 65 2.70 -17.21 -8.88
CA ALA A 65 3.74 -18.00 -8.22
C ALA A 65 3.80 -19.43 -8.80
N GLY A 66 5.00 -19.84 -9.25
CA GLY A 66 5.21 -21.13 -9.89
C GLY A 66 4.95 -21.16 -11.41
N GLU A 67 4.76 -19.99 -12.02
CA GLU A 67 4.51 -19.84 -13.46
C GLU A 67 5.61 -18.98 -14.12
N PRO A 68 6.42 -19.54 -15.05
CA PRO A 68 6.50 -20.95 -15.44
C PRO A 68 7.16 -21.84 -14.38
N GLU A 69 7.93 -21.26 -13.46
CA GLU A 69 8.69 -21.94 -12.41
C GLU A 69 8.69 -21.15 -11.11
N TRP A 70 8.99 -21.84 -10.00
CA TRP A 70 9.12 -21.20 -8.69
C TRP A 70 10.43 -20.41 -8.58
N ASN A 71 10.39 -19.30 -7.83
CA ASN A 71 11.60 -18.65 -7.32
C ASN A 71 12.19 -19.51 -6.19
N MET A 72 13.24 -20.25 -6.49
CA MET A 72 13.84 -21.21 -5.57
C MET A 72 14.87 -20.61 -4.63
N SER A 73 15.57 -19.55 -5.05
CA SER A 73 16.52 -18.84 -4.19
C SER A 73 15.85 -17.89 -3.19
N GLY A 74 14.64 -17.47 -3.50
CA GLY A 74 13.91 -16.42 -2.74
C GLY A 74 14.59 -15.05 -2.85
N THR A 75 15.37 -14.80 -3.91
CA THR A 75 15.97 -13.49 -4.16
C THR A 75 15.06 -12.60 -4.99
N LEU A 76 15.20 -11.28 -4.84
CA LEU A 76 14.53 -10.29 -5.68
C LEU A 76 14.83 -10.54 -7.17
N PHE A 77 16.11 -10.79 -7.50
CA PHE A 77 16.56 -10.94 -8.90
C PHE A 77 15.98 -12.18 -9.59
N GLU A 78 15.91 -13.32 -8.89
CA GLU A 78 15.24 -14.49 -9.46
C GLU A 78 13.73 -14.24 -9.63
N GLY A 79 13.12 -13.49 -8.72
CA GLY A 79 11.71 -13.05 -8.89
C GLY A 79 11.51 -12.26 -10.18
N ILE A 80 12.38 -11.27 -10.45
CA ILE A 80 12.36 -10.48 -11.68
C ILE A 80 12.55 -11.38 -12.92
N GLU A 81 13.49 -12.33 -12.86
CA GLU A 81 13.74 -13.30 -13.95
C GLU A 81 12.49 -14.16 -14.24
N ARG A 82 11.86 -14.70 -13.19
CA ARG A 82 10.64 -15.51 -13.34
C ARG A 82 9.47 -14.68 -13.90
N TRP A 83 9.35 -13.42 -13.47
CA TRP A 83 8.37 -12.52 -14.04
C TRP A 83 8.65 -12.18 -15.51
N ALA A 84 9.90 -11.91 -15.88
CA ALA A 84 10.28 -11.69 -17.28
C ALA A 84 9.88 -12.88 -18.18
N GLN A 85 10.11 -14.11 -17.72
CA GLN A 85 9.67 -15.33 -18.41
C GLN A 85 8.14 -15.41 -18.50
N ARG A 86 7.40 -15.07 -17.41
CA ARG A 86 5.92 -15.11 -17.40
C ARG A 86 5.32 -14.07 -18.33
N LYS A 87 5.94 -12.89 -18.45
CA LYS A 87 5.51 -11.82 -19.37
C LYS A 87 5.41 -12.25 -20.83
N GLU A 88 6.27 -13.15 -21.27
CA GLU A 88 6.24 -13.64 -22.67
C GLU A 88 4.92 -14.32 -23.05
N THR A 89 4.17 -14.80 -22.04
CA THR A 89 2.90 -15.53 -22.22
C THR A 89 1.70 -14.81 -21.63
N ILE A 90 1.87 -13.60 -21.14
CA ILE A 90 0.77 -12.84 -20.52
C ILE A 90 -0.24 -12.42 -21.58
N THR A 91 -1.52 -12.55 -21.26
CA THR A 91 -2.60 -12.04 -22.09
C THR A 91 -3.41 -11.00 -21.34
N HIS A 92 -4.12 -10.18 -22.08
CA HIS A 92 -5.04 -9.18 -21.54
C HIS A 92 -6.07 -9.81 -20.59
N GLU A 93 -6.71 -10.90 -21.04
CA GLU A 93 -7.75 -11.62 -20.30
C GLU A 93 -7.20 -12.28 -19.04
N ASP A 94 -6.01 -12.89 -19.11
CA ASP A 94 -5.34 -13.49 -17.96
C ASP A 94 -5.06 -12.44 -16.88
N THR A 95 -4.48 -11.30 -17.27
CA THR A 95 -4.20 -10.19 -16.34
C THR A 95 -5.48 -9.69 -15.66
N LYS A 96 -6.54 -9.45 -16.44
CA LYS A 96 -7.84 -9.00 -15.90
C LYS A 96 -8.43 -10.02 -14.90
N ALA A 97 -8.43 -11.30 -15.24
CA ALA A 97 -9.01 -12.35 -14.41
C ALA A 97 -8.31 -12.46 -13.05
N ARG A 98 -6.96 -12.41 -13.03
CA ARG A 98 -6.13 -12.46 -11.82
C ARG A 98 -6.32 -11.19 -10.99
N ALA A 99 -6.26 -10.01 -11.61
CA ALA A 99 -6.48 -8.73 -10.94
C ALA A 99 -7.86 -8.64 -10.29
N HIS A 100 -8.94 -9.01 -10.99
CA HIS A 100 -10.29 -9.05 -10.41
C HIS A 100 -10.40 -10.02 -9.23
N THR A 101 -9.76 -11.17 -9.32
CA THR A 101 -9.74 -12.15 -8.22
C THR A 101 -9.09 -11.54 -6.98
N THR A 102 -7.94 -10.91 -7.16
CA THR A 102 -7.20 -10.28 -6.05
C THR A 102 -7.93 -9.05 -5.50
N ILE A 103 -8.52 -8.21 -6.35
CA ILE A 103 -9.32 -7.05 -5.90
C ILE A 103 -10.50 -7.51 -5.02
N ARG A 104 -11.16 -8.62 -5.35
CA ARG A 104 -12.21 -9.20 -4.50
C ARG A 104 -11.67 -9.66 -3.15
N MET A 105 -10.46 -10.25 -3.10
CA MET A 105 -9.80 -10.61 -1.84
C MET A 105 -9.52 -9.36 -0.99
N LEU A 106 -8.98 -8.30 -1.59
CA LEU A 106 -8.72 -7.03 -0.92
C LEU A 106 -10.01 -6.42 -0.35
N ALA A 107 -11.05 -6.31 -1.18
CA ALA A 107 -12.36 -5.76 -0.78
C ALA A 107 -13.02 -6.57 0.35
N ALA A 108 -12.87 -7.91 0.34
CA ALA A 108 -13.35 -8.79 1.40
C ALA A 108 -12.63 -8.57 2.75
N HIS A 109 -11.46 -7.95 2.75
CA HIS A 109 -10.73 -7.52 3.94
C HIS A 109 -10.95 -6.05 4.30
N GLY A 110 -11.82 -5.33 3.56
CA GLY A 110 -12.17 -3.94 3.85
C GLY A 110 -11.26 -2.91 3.19
N ILE A 111 -10.41 -3.31 2.26
CA ILE A 111 -9.59 -2.39 1.47
C ILE A 111 -10.46 -1.79 0.37
N GLN A 112 -10.50 -0.45 0.28
CA GLN A 112 -11.26 0.27 -0.73
C GLN A 112 -10.43 1.23 -1.57
N HIS A 113 -9.15 1.45 -1.23
CA HIS A 113 -8.21 2.25 -2.00
C HIS A 113 -6.94 1.44 -2.22
N VAL A 114 -6.50 1.34 -3.45
CA VAL A 114 -5.38 0.47 -3.86
C VAL A 114 -4.47 1.24 -4.80
N ARG A 115 -3.15 1.18 -4.58
CA ARG A 115 -2.14 1.58 -5.56
C ARG A 115 -1.45 0.33 -6.07
N THR A 116 -1.54 0.09 -7.39
CA THR A 116 -0.90 -1.05 -8.05
C THR A 116 0.23 -0.59 -8.96
N HIS A 117 1.36 -1.25 -8.85
CA HIS A 117 2.48 -1.10 -9.77
C HIS A 117 2.27 -2.06 -10.93
N VAL A 118 2.32 -1.54 -12.16
CA VAL A 118 2.08 -2.32 -13.37
C VAL A 118 3.31 -2.22 -14.26
N ASP A 119 3.91 -3.36 -14.55
CA ASP A 119 5.12 -3.42 -15.35
C ASP A 119 4.87 -2.90 -16.77
N VAL A 120 5.67 -1.91 -17.17
CA VAL A 120 5.63 -1.29 -18.51
C VAL A 120 6.87 -1.62 -19.35
N THR A 121 7.74 -2.52 -18.87
CA THR A 121 8.86 -3.05 -19.65
C THR A 121 8.38 -4.17 -20.60
N ASP A 122 7.38 -3.83 -21.39
CA ASP A 122 6.77 -4.61 -22.46
C ASP A 122 6.30 -3.65 -23.56
N PRO A 123 6.86 -3.73 -24.78
CA PRO A 123 6.49 -2.83 -25.88
C PRO A 123 5.00 -2.83 -26.23
N SER A 124 4.28 -3.90 -25.94
CA SER A 124 2.83 -4.00 -26.17
C SER A 124 2.01 -3.26 -25.12
N LEU A 125 2.57 -3.02 -23.90
CA LEU A 125 1.88 -2.50 -22.73
C LEU A 125 0.60 -3.30 -22.40
N ALA A 126 0.63 -4.63 -22.60
CA ALA A 126 -0.53 -5.48 -22.45
C ALA A 126 -1.10 -5.44 -21.03
N ALA A 127 -0.25 -5.57 -20.02
CA ALA A 127 -0.65 -5.52 -18.62
C ALA A 127 -1.26 -4.15 -18.27
N LEU A 128 -0.64 -3.06 -18.70
CA LEU A 128 -1.15 -1.71 -18.44
C LEU A 128 -2.55 -1.49 -19.05
N LYS A 129 -2.73 -1.87 -20.31
CA LYS A 129 -4.03 -1.74 -21.00
C LYS A 129 -5.12 -2.54 -20.27
N ALA A 130 -4.81 -3.77 -19.85
CA ALA A 130 -5.71 -4.59 -19.05
C ALA A 130 -6.06 -3.92 -17.71
N MET A 131 -5.08 -3.38 -17.00
CA MET A 131 -5.29 -2.75 -15.70
C MET A 131 -6.07 -1.43 -15.79
N LEU A 132 -5.94 -0.68 -16.88
CA LEU A 132 -6.78 0.52 -17.13
C LEU A 132 -8.27 0.14 -17.28
N GLU A 133 -8.58 -0.98 -17.93
CA GLU A 133 -9.96 -1.50 -17.97
C GLU A 133 -10.43 -2.00 -16.60
N VAL A 134 -9.59 -2.77 -15.89
CA VAL A 134 -9.88 -3.25 -14.53
C VAL A 134 -10.19 -2.09 -13.59
N LYS A 135 -9.49 -0.96 -13.72
CA LYS A 135 -9.74 0.25 -12.93
C LYS A 135 -11.19 0.71 -13.05
N GLU A 136 -11.71 0.76 -14.27
CA GLU A 136 -13.11 1.17 -14.51
C GLU A 136 -14.11 0.10 -14.07
N GLU A 137 -13.84 -1.17 -14.35
CA GLU A 137 -14.71 -2.28 -14.02
C GLU A 137 -14.83 -2.50 -12.49
N ALA A 138 -13.73 -2.31 -11.76
CA ALA A 138 -13.66 -2.56 -10.31
C ALA A 138 -14.01 -1.33 -9.45
N LYS A 139 -14.34 -0.18 -10.03
CA LYS A 139 -14.63 1.07 -9.28
C LYS A 139 -15.77 0.95 -8.26
N HIS A 140 -16.64 -0.03 -8.42
CA HIS A 140 -17.69 -0.34 -7.45
C HIS A 140 -17.15 -1.04 -6.20
N LEU A 141 -15.94 -1.63 -6.24
CA LEU A 141 -15.27 -2.31 -5.14
C LEU A 141 -14.18 -1.44 -4.52
N VAL A 142 -13.30 -0.88 -5.34
CA VAL A 142 -12.10 -0.13 -4.92
C VAL A 142 -11.85 1.07 -5.84
N ASP A 143 -11.16 2.09 -5.30
CA ASP A 143 -10.51 3.12 -6.10
C ASP A 143 -9.08 2.66 -6.40
N LEU A 144 -8.73 2.55 -7.68
CA LEU A 144 -7.44 2.04 -8.11
C LEU A 144 -6.57 3.17 -8.68
N GLN A 145 -5.35 3.33 -8.15
CA GLN A 145 -4.28 4.12 -8.74
C GLN A 145 -3.29 3.20 -9.44
N ILE A 146 -2.96 3.49 -10.68
CA ILE A 146 -2.03 2.71 -11.51
C ILE A 146 -0.71 3.44 -11.61
N VAL A 147 0.36 2.77 -11.18
CA VAL A 147 1.75 3.21 -11.34
C VAL A 147 2.30 2.60 -12.62
N ALA A 148 2.79 3.44 -13.53
CA ALA A 148 3.63 2.97 -14.63
C ALA A 148 4.99 2.55 -14.05
N PHE A 149 5.22 1.25 -13.89
CA PHE A 149 6.37 0.69 -13.21
C PHE A 149 7.36 0.04 -14.19
N PRO A 150 8.59 0.54 -14.31
CA PRO A 150 9.59 -0.01 -15.22
C PRO A 150 10.39 -1.11 -14.54
N GLN A 151 9.84 -2.33 -14.43
CA GLN A 151 10.44 -3.45 -13.66
C GLN A 151 11.89 -3.75 -14.04
N GLU A 152 12.26 -3.58 -15.31
CA GLU A 152 13.62 -3.85 -15.81
C GLU A 152 14.44 -2.55 -16.03
N GLY A 153 14.02 -1.45 -15.38
CA GLY A 153 14.67 -0.15 -15.45
C GLY A 153 14.15 0.75 -16.56
N ILE A 154 14.50 2.03 -16.48
CA ILE A 154 14.17 3.04 -17.48
C ILE A 154 15.31 3.20 -18.49
N GLU A 155 16.55 3.24 -17.98
CA GLU A 155 17.76 3.43 -18.78
C GLU A 155 18.37 2.11 -19.25
N SER A 156 18.22 1.05 -18.45
CA SER A 156 18.72 -0.29 -18.78
C SER A 156 17.80 -1.06 -19.73
N TYR A 157 16.51 -0.70 -19.83
CA TYR A 157 15.59 -1.30 -20.77
C TYR A 157 15.52 -0.51 -22.09
N GLU A 158 15.63 -1.21 -23.24
CA GLU A 158 15.56 -0.55 -24.56
C GLU A 158 14.20 0.12 -24.78
N GLY A 159 14.21 1.43 -25.02
CA GLY A 159 12.99 2.22 -25.18
C GLY A 159 12.25 2.55 -23.89
N GLY A 160 12.83 2.27 -22.71
CA GLY A 160 12.16 2.45 -21.41
C GLY A 160 11.58 3.85 -21.20
N ARG A 161 12.30 4.91 -21.54
CA ARG A 161 11.77 6.28 -21.46
C ARG A 161 10.51 6.49 -22.30
N ALA A 162 10.48 6.00 -23.53
CA ALA A 162 9.33 6.13 -24.42
C ALA A 162 8.13 5.32 -23.92
N LEU A 163 8.36 4.14 -23.33
CA LEU A 163 7.31 3.32 -22.73
C LEU A 163 6.71 4.01 -21.48
N MET A 164 7.52 4.64 -20.65
CA MET A 164 7.05 5.42 -19.51
C MET A 164 6.18 6.61 -19.95
N GLU A 165 6.62 7.37 -20.97
CA GLU A 165 5.84 8.48 -21.53
C GLU A 165 4.52 8.00 -22.11
N GLU A 166 4.53 6.89 -22.86
CA GLU A 166 3.33 6.29 -23.44
C GLU A 166 2.37 5.77 -22.35
N ALA A 167 2.89 5.14 -21.28
CA ALA A 167 2.07 4.66 -20.16
C ALA A 167 1.31 5.81 -19.48
N ILE A 168 1.96 6.94 -19.26
CA ILE A 168 1.31 8.13 -18.69
C ILE A 168 0.28 8.70 -19.69
N ARG A 169 0.60 8.74 -20.97
CA ARG A 169 -0.33 9.19 -22.02
C ARG A 169 -1.58 8.32 -22.11
N LEU A 170 -1.45 7.01 -21.86
CA LEU A 170 -2.58 6.06 -21.83
C LEU A 170 -3.45 6.20 -20.58
N GLY A 171 -2.98 6.83 -19.52
CA GLY A 171 -3.78 7.13 -18.33
C GLY A 171 -3.31 6.49 -17.04
N ALA A 172 -2.05 6.07 -16.93
CA ALA A 172 -1.45 5.75 -15.63
C ALA A 172 -1.43 7.00 -14.74
N ASP A 173 -1.73 6.82 -13.44
CA ASP A 173 -1.90 7.92 -12.49
C ASP A 173 -0.59 8.37 -11.85
N VAL A 174 0.40 7.49 -11.81
CA VAL A 174 1.62 7.62 -11.01
C VAL A 174 2.82 7.21 -11.85
N VAL A 175 3.90 7.97 -11.78
CA VAL A 175 5.18 7.63 -12.42
C VAL A 175 6.00 6.79 -11.46
N GLY A 176 6.38 5.58 -11.87
CA GLY A 176 7.21 4.65 -11.12
C GLY A 176 8.69 4.75 -11.46
N GLY A 177 9.51 3.94 -10.77
CA GLY A 177 10.94 3.79 -11.01
C GLY A 177 11.56 2.71 -10.16
N ILE A 178 12.72 2.23 -10.57
CA ILE A 178 13.53 1.22 -9.86
C ILE A 178 15.04 1.51 -10.03
N PRO A 179 15.54 2.63 -9.48
CA PRO A 179 16.89 3.13 -9.78
C PRO A 179 18.01 2.20 -9.36
N HIS A 180 17.79 1.33 -8.38
CA HIS A 180 18.79 0.37 -7.91
C HIS A 180 18.92 -0.86 -8.83
N PHE A 181 18.01 -1.05 -9.78
CA PHE A 181 18.08 -2.10 -10.79
C PHE A 181 18.83 -1.63 -12.07
N GLU A 182 18.99 -0.32 -12.26
CA GLU A 182 19.75 0.20 -13.41
C GLU A 182 21.19 -0.31 -13.39
N ASN A 183 21.82 -0.47 -14.58
CA ASN A 183 23.14 -1.08 -14.70
C ASN A 183 24.25 -0.31 -13.97
N THR A 184 24.12 1.01 -13.84
CA THR A 184 25.09 1.86 -13.13
C THR A 184 24.40 2.87 -12.23
N ARG A 185 25.16 3.38 -11.25
CA ARG A 185 24.69 4.45 -10.39
C ARG A 185 24.27 5.70 -11.18
N GLU A 186 25.01 6.03 -12.22
CA GLU A 186 24.73 7.18 -13.08
C GLU A 186 23.41 7.01 -13.82
N GLN A 187 23.12 5.80 -14.32
CA GLN A 187 21.81 5.47 -14.92
C GLN A 187 20.69 5.56 -13.88
N GLY A 188 20.87 5.05 -12.67
CA GLY A 188 19.88 5.19 -11.60
C GLY A 188 19.59 6.65 -11.23
N VAL A 189 20.59 7.51 -11.20
CA VAL A 189 20.42 8.96 -11.00
C VAL A 189 19.70 9.60 -12.19
N SER A 190 20.05 9.18 -13.43
CA SER A 190 19.41 9.65 -14.66
C SER A 190 17.93 9.26 -14.69
N SER A 191 17.61 8.01 -14.33
CA SER A 191 16.23 7.51 -14.28
C SER A 191 15.38 8.29 -13.27
N ILE A 192 15.91 8.61 -12.07
CA ILE A 192 15.21 9.47 -11.09
C ILE A 192 14.91 10.85 -11.67
N ARG A 193 15.88 11.50 -12.30
CA ARG A 193 15.65 12.81 -12.90
C ARG A 193 14.61 12.77 -14.00
N PHE A 194 14.68 11.77 -14.87
CA PHE A 194 13.70 11.58 -15.93
C PHE A 194 12.28 11.36 -15.37
N LEU A 195 12.11 10.46 -14.39
CA LEU A 195 10.78 10.20 -13.82
C LEU A 195 10.21 11.43 -13.10
N MET A 196 11.04 12.21 -12.42
CA MET A 196 10.63 13.46 -11.76
C MET A 196 10.23 14.53 -12.78
N ASP A 197 10.96 14.65 -13.89
CA ASP A 197 10.60 15.54 -15.01
C ASP A 197 9.27 15.12 -15.65
N LEU A 198 9.08 13.81 -15.87
CA LEU A 198 7.84 13.28 -16.42
C LEU A 198 6.66 13.56 -15.50
N ALA A 199 6.79 13.30 -14.20
CA ALA A 199 5.75 13.55 -13.22
C ALA A 199 5.42 15.04 -13.06
N GLU A 200 6.41 15.92 -13.10
CA GLU A 200 6.21 17.36 -13.01
C GLU A 200 5.39 17.89 -14.20
N ARG A 201 5.80 17.56 -15.45
CA ARG A 201 5.12 18.02 -16.67
C ARG A 201 3.73 17.41 -16.89
N SER A 202 3.50 16.16 -16.40
CA SER A 202 2.20 15.49 -16.52
C SER A 202 1.25 15.75 -15.35
N GLY A 203 1.73 16.35 -14.26
CA GLY A 203 0.95 16.54 -13.05
C GLY A 203 0.72 15.26 -12.24
N CYS A 204 1.40 14.15 -12.53
CA CYS A 204 1.25 12.86 -11.87
C CYS A 204 1.91 12.80 -10.50
N LEU A 205 1.50 11.82 -9.69
CA LEU A 205 2.21 11.40 -8.49
C LEU A 205 3.46 10.61 -8.87
N VAL A 206 4.32 10.34 -7.90
CA VAL A 206 5.54 9.52 -8.04
C VAL A 206 5.56 8.44 -6.98
N ASP A 207 5.89 7.20 -7.36
CA ASP A 207 6.15 6.11 -6.42
C ASP A 207 7.29 5.23 -6.94
N VAL A 208 8.40 5.23 -6.21
CA VAL A 208 9.66 4.61 -6.64
C VAL A 208 9.98 3.42 -5.75
N HIS A 209 10.23 2.24 -6.34
CA HIS A 209 10.95 1.15 -5.68
C HIS A 209 12.38 1.63 -5.44
N CYS A 210 12.62 2.17 -4.26
CA CYS A 210 13.83 2.93 -3.96
C CYS A 210 14.72 2.11 -3.03
N ASP A 211 15.94 1.82 -3.50
CA ASP A 211 16.96 1.13 -2.69
C ASP A 211 16.43 -0.18 -2.05
N GLU A 212 15.72 -0.99 -2.83
CA GLU A 212 15.21 -2.30 -2.42
C GLU A 212 16.30 -3.36 -2.52
N THR A 213 17.32 -3.19 -1.73
CA THR A 213 18.49 -4.06 -1.66
C THR A 213 19.12 -4.01 -0.28
N ASP A 214 19.99 -4.98 0.01
CA ASP A 214 20.80 -5.00 1.24
C ASP A 214 22.09 -4.18 1.12
N ASP A 215 22.43 -3.67 -0.07
CA ASP A 215 23.66 -2.92 -0.30
C ASP A 215 23.61 -1.53 0.35
N PRO A 216 24.46 -1.23 1.35
CA PRO A 216 24.52 0.09 1.96
C PRO A 216 25.06 1.18 1.03
N ASN A 217 25.56 0.85 -0.16
CA ASN A 217 25.97 1.82 -1.17
C ASN A 217 24.84 2.20 -2.12
N SER A 218 23.72 1.48 -2.13
CA SER A 218 22.49 1.91 -2.80
C SER A 218 21.91 3.10 -2.03
N ARG A 219 22.03 4.31 -2.60
CA ARG A 219 21.71 5.60 -1.95
C ARG A 219 20.92 6.51 -2.89
N PHE A 220 20.00 5.93 -3.65
CA PHE A 220 19.14 6.68 -4.56
C PHE A 220 18.08 7.50 -3.83
N LEU A 221 17.73 7.10 -2.60
CA LEU A 221 16.81 7.83 -1.74
C LEU A 221 17.25 9.28 -1.51
N GLU A 222 18.57 9.56 -1.36
CA GLU A 222 19.04 10.93 -1.19
C GLU A 222 18.81 11.77 -2.44
N VAL A 223 18.92 11.17 -3.63
CA VAL A 223 18.68 11.82 -4.92
C VAL A 223 17.19 12.11 -5.09
N LEU A 224 16.34 11.11 -4.87
CA LEU A 224 14.88 11.26 -4.95
C LEU A 224 14.35 12.33 -3.99
N ALA A 225 14.83 12.32 -2.76
CA ALA A 225 14.43 13.29 -1.75
C ALA A 225 14.87 14.72 -2.10
N GLU A 226 16.08 14.91 -2.65
CA GLU A 226 16.54 16.22 -3.08
C GLU A 226 15.80 16.72 -4.32
N GLU A 227 15.56 15.88 -5.32
CA GLU A 227 14.74 16.22 -6.50
C GLU A 227 13.32 16.61 -6.09
N ALA A 228 12.69 15.86 -5.17
CA ALA A 228 11.37 16.18 -4.64
C ALA A 228 11.37 17.54 -3.90
N ARG A 229 12.40 17.81 -3.11
CA ARG A 229 12.54 19.04 -2.33
C ARG A 229 12.73 20.27 -3.23
N VAL A 230 13.65 20.21 -4.18
CA VAL A 230 13.96 21.38 -5.03
C VAL A 230 12.81 21.72 -5.99
N ARG A 231 12.02 20.74 -6.38
CA ARG A 231 10.82 20.92 -7.22
C ARG A 231 9.55 21.25 -6.40
N GLY A 232 9.62 21.22 -5.07
CA GLY A 232 8.44 21.42 -4.22
C GLY A 232 7.39 20.29 -4.36
N MET A 233 7.80 19.09 -4.75
CA MET A 233 6.91 17.97 -5.05
C MET A 233 6.75 16.97 -3.90
N GLY A 234 7.32 17.21 -2.72
CA GLY A 234 7.42 16.22 -1.64
C GLY A 234 6.11 15.49 -1.32
N ALA A 235 5.00 16.21 -1.19
CA ALA A 235 3.70 15.61 -0.92
C ALA A 235 3.17 14.69 -2.05
N ARG A 236 3.78 14.71 -3.23
CA ARG A 236 3.41 13.90 -4.40
C ARG A 236 4.36 12.72 -4.62
N VAL A 237 5.41 12.59 -3.80
CA VAL A 237 6.47 11.58 -3.97
C VAL A 237 6.43 10.56 -2.85
N THR A 238 6.44 9.30 -3.22
CA THR A 238 6.55 8.15 -2.34
C THR A 238 7.85 7.39 -2.65
N ALA A 239 8.58 7.01 -1.60
CA ALA A 239 9.69 6.08 -1.68
C ALA A 239 9.25 4.74 -1.06
N SER A 240 9.08 3.73 -1.89
CA SER A 240 8.70 2.38 -1.47
C SER A 240 9.94 1.55 -1.13
N HIS A 241 9.83 0.61 -0.21
CA HIS A 241 10.82 -0.32 0.34
C HIS A 241 11.92 0.37 1.13
N THR A 242 12.85 1.05 0.49
CA THR A 242 14.05 1.70 1.08
C THR A 242 14.83 0.78 2.04
N THR A 243 14.90 -0.52 1.72
CA THR A 243 15.47 -1.56 2.60
C THR A 243 16.96 -1.38 2.87
N ALA A 244 17.71 -0.80 1.92
CA ALA A 244 19.11 -0.46 2.10
C ALA A 244 19.36 0.47 3.31
N MET A 245 18.35 1.28 3.70
CA MET A 245 18.46 2.14 4.89
C MET A 245 18.62 1.33 6.18
N GLY A 246 18.12 0.10 6.23
CA GLY A 246 18.36 -0.84 7.32
C GLY A 246 19.84 -1.24 7.46
N SER A 247 20.63 -1.05 6.41
CA SER A 247 22.07 -1.37 6.34
C SER A 247 22.97 -0.13 6.42
N TYR A 248 22.42 1.09 6.37
CA TYR A 248 23.23 2.32 6.46
C TYR A 248 23.82 2.52 7.84
N ASP A 249 25.02 3.10 7.90
CA ASP A 249 25.58 3.54 9.17
C ASP A 249 24.79 4.73 9.77
N ASN A 250 24.90 4.87 11.10
CA ASN A 250 24.11 5.87 11.83
C ASN A 250 24.54 7.32 11.50
N ALA A 251 25.81 7.56 11.15
CA ALA A 251 26.29 8.89 10.79
C ALA A 251 25.68 9.36 9.48
N TYR A 252 25.63 8.47 8.48
CA TYR A 252 24.95 8.76 7.21
C TYR A 252 23.43 8.95 7.41
N CYS A 253 22.77 8.07 8.18
CA CYS A 253 21.35 8.23 8.51
C CYS A 253 21.05 9.56 9.19
N SER A 254 21.88 10.01 10.13
CA SER A 254 21.71 11.31 10.79
C SER A 254 21.70 12.49 9.81
N LYS A 255 22.56 12.44 8.78
CA LYS A 255 22.55 13.43 7.69
C LYS A 255 21.32 13.28 6.82
N LEU A 256 21.02 12.05 6.38
CA LEU A 256 19.93 11.73 5.47
C LEU A 256 18.57 12.16 6.04
N PHE A 257 18.28 11.86 7.29
CA PHE A 257 17.02 12.22 7.94
C PHE A 257 16.71 13.72 7.93
N ARG A 258 17.75 14.58 7.99
CA ARG A 258 17.56 16.02 7.83
C ARG A 258 17.07 16.40 6.44
N LEU A 259 17.56 15.72 5.41
CA LEU A 259 17.08 15.90 4.04
C LEU A 259 15.64 15.36 3.89
N LEU A 260 15.39 14.13 4.35
CA LEU A 260 14.09 13.47 4.26
C LEU A 260 12.97 14.30 4.93
N LYS A 261 13.22 14.86 6.12
CA LYS A 261 12.26 15.76 6.78
C LYS A 261 11.93 17.00 5.94
N ARG A 262 12.92 17.55 5.25
CA ARG A 262 12.74 18.75 4.42
C ARG A 262 12.12 18.45 3.06
N SER A 263 12.27 17.24 2.56
CA SER A 263 11.71 16.82 1.28
C SER A 263 10.20 16.64 1.34
N GLY A 264 9.66 16.22 2.50
CA GLY A 264 8.23 15.97 2.69
C GLY A 264 7.68 14.76 1.95
N ILE A 265 8.54 13.83 1.53
CA ILE A 265 8.14 12.59 0.86
C ILE A 265 7.49 11.60 1.84
N SER A 266 6.68 10.68 1.30
CA SER A 266 6.09 9.55 2.03
C SER A 266 6.93 8.29 1.82
N PHE A 267 6.79 7.33 2.77
CA PHE A 267 7.43 6.02 2.71
C PHE A 267 6.39 4.91 2.75
N VAL A 268 6.60 3.88 1.93
CA VAL A 268 5.88 2.61 2.04
C VAL A 268 6.87 1.51 2.35
N SER A 269 6.63 0.74 3.40
CA SER A 269 7.39 -0.47 3.71
C SER A 269 6.50 -1.69 3.50
N CYS A 270 7.05 -2.75 2.93
CA CYS A 270 6.37 -4.02 2.69
C CYS A 270 7.02 -5.12 3.56
N PRO A 271 6.77 -5.14 4.89
CA PRO A 271 7.60 -5.88 5.83
C PRO A 271 7.58 -7.40 5.61
N THR A 272 6.46 -7.99 5.20
CA THR A 272 6.35 -9.44 4.96
C THR A 272 7.15 -9.90 3.75
N GLU A 273 7.21 -9.07 2.71
CA GLU A 273 8.00 -9.33 1.52
C GLU A 273 9.47 -9.03 1.76
N SER A 274 9.76 -7.85 2.29
CA SER A 274 11.14 -7.42 2.55
C SER A 274 11.91 -8.43 3.43
N ILE A 275 11.30 -8.96 4.51
CA ILE A 275 11.97 -9.98 5.37
C ILE A 275 12.21 -11.30 4.63
N HIS A 276 11.40 -11.60 3.60
CA HIS A 276 11.59 -12.78 2.76
C HIS A 276 12.70 -12.57 1.73
N LEU A 277 12.69 -11.44 1.03
CA LEU A 277 13.64 -11.16 -0.07
C LEU A 277 15.03 -10.75 0.41
N GLN A 278 15.12 -10.01 1.51
CA GLN A 278 16.39 -9.46 2.00
C GLN A 278 17.15 -10.44 2.92
N GLY A 279 18.42 -10.14 3.19
CA GLY A 279 19.30 -11.00 4.01
C GLY A 279 19.69 -12.32 3.36
N ARG A 280 19.48 -12.46 2.07
CA ARG A 280 19.81 -13.72 1.34
C ARG A 280 21.31 -14.00 1.27
N PHE A 281 22.11 -12.95 1.19
CA PHE A 281 23.57 -13.04 1.15
C PHE A 281 24.22 -13.00 2.54
N ASP A 282 23.44 -12.79 3.61
CA ASP A 282 23.97 -12.80 4.96
C ASP A 282 24.25 -14.23 5.46
N SER A 283 25.30 -14.36 6.26
CA SER A 283 25.48 -15.49 7.18
C SER A 283 24.58 -15.29 8.42
N PHE A 284 24.99 -15.74 9.59
CA PHE A 284 24.27 -15.43 10.84
C PHE A 284 25.08 -14.42 11.67
N PRO A 285 24.39 -13.45 12.35
CA PRO A 285 22.95 -13.20 12.34
C PRO A 285 22.48 -12.58 11.02
N LYS A 286 21.26 -12.94 10.57
CA LYS A 286 20.63 -12.31 9.41
C LYS A 286 20.03 -10.95 9.78
N ARG A 287 20.15 -9.97 8.87
CA ARG A 287 19.48 -8.67 9.02
C ARG A 287 17.96 -8.82 8.96
N ARG A 288 17.24 -7.82 9.44
CA ARG A 288 15.76 -7.81 9.35
C ARG A 288 15.23 -7.50 7.96
N GLY A 289 16.03 -6.92 7.07
CA GLY A 289 15.67 -6.67 5.69
C GLY A 289 14.58 -5.62 5.45
N VAL A 290 14.33 -4.75 6.42
CA VAL A 290 13.35 -3.64 6.30
C VAL A 290 14.02 -2.29 6.53
N THR A 291 13.38 -1.24 6.04
CA THR A 291 13.79 0.15 6.30
C THR A 291 13.64 0.52 7.79
N ARG A 292 14.13 1.68 8.19
CA ARG A 292 14.07 2.19 9.57
C ARG A 292 12.71 2.78 9.94
N VAL A 293 11.64 1.99 9.80
CA VAL A 293 10.23 2.44 9.97
C VAL A 293 10.02 3.18 11.28
N ALA A 294 10.43 2.59 12.41
CA ALA A 294 10.24 3.21 13.72
C ALA A 294 10.97 4.56 13.88
N GLU A 295 12.13 4.73 13.23
CA GLU A 295 12.85 5.99 13.26
C GLU A 295 12.20 7.03 12.35
N ILE A 296 11.71 6.63 11.15
CA ILE A 296 10.97 7.49 10.22
C ILE A 296 9.72 8.03 10.90
N ASP A 297 8.93 7.14 11.53
CA ASP A 297 7.70 7.50 12.22
C ASP A 297 7.95 8.44 13.41
N ARG A 298 8.90 8.10 14.30
CA ARG A 298 9.28 8.97 15.43
C ARG A 298 9.84 10.31 14.99
N ALA A 299 10.40 10.39 13.79
CA ALA A 299 10.86 11.63 13.19
C ALA A 299 9.70 12.50 12.65
N GLY A 300 8.45 12.01 12.68
CA GLY A 300 7.26 12.69 12.17
C GLY A 300 7.13 12.69 10.66
N MET A 301 7.84 11.79 9.97
CA MET A 301 7.69 11.58 8.53
C MET A 301 6.60 10.54 8.26
N ASN A 302 5.90 10.67 7.13
CA ASN A 302 4.83 9.75 6.78
C ASN A 302 5.38 8.40 6.34
N VAL A 303 5.04 7.35 7.07
CA VAL A 303 5.36 5.95 6.71
C VAL A 303 4.12 5.09 6.87
N CYS A 304 3.94 4.13 5.97
CA CYS A 304 2.83 3.18 5.98
C CYS A 304 3.29 1.79 5.52
N PHE A 305 2.39 0.81 5.65
CA PHE A 305 2.65 -0.56 5.25
C PHE A 305 1.81 -0.97 4.04
N GLY A 306 2.44 -1.70 3.10
CA GLY A 306 1.82 -2.34 1.95
C GLY A 306 2.07 -3.85 1.95
N GLN A 307 1.27 -4.57 1.19
CA GLN A 307 1.40 -6.01 1.01
C GLN A 307 2.49 -6.39 0.02
N ASP A 308 2.65 -5.56 -1.03
CA ASP A 308 3.46 -5.79 -2.20
C ASP A 308 2.89 -6.90 -3.09
N SER A 309 3.01 -8.13 -2.64
CA SER A 309 2.77 -9.33 -3.43
C SER A 309 1.68 -10.21 -2.85
N ILE A 310 0.91 -10.86 -3.73
CA ILE A 310 -0.03 -11.94 -3.40
C ILE A 310 0.20 -13.11 -4.35
N LYS A 311 0.86 -14.16 -3.87
CA LYS A 311 1.11 -15.40 -4.61
C LYS A 311 1.73 -15.12 -5.99
N ASP A 312 2.82 -14.41 -6.01
CA ASP A 312 3.58 -14.07 -7.21
C ASP A 312 5.05 -14.53 -7.12
N PRO A 313 5.90 -14.27 -8.12
CA PRO A 313 7.28 -14.76 -8.13
C PRO A 313 8.16 -14.25 -6.99
N TRP A 314 7.82 -13.13 -6.34
CA TRP A 314 8.60 -12.57 -5.24
C TRP A 314 8.13 -13.06 -3.88
N TYR A 315 6.80 -13.19 -3.70
CA TYR A 315 6.23 -13.64 -2.43
C TYR A 315 5.11 -14.66 -2.65
N PRO A 316 5.35 -15.95 -2.40
CA PRO A 316 4.40 -17.03 -2.73
C PRO A 316 3.19 -17.10 -1.79
N LEU A 317 3.14 -16.30 -0.75
CA LEU A 317 2.03 -16.21 0.21
C LEU A 317 1.20 -14.95 -0.08
N GLY A 318 0.47 -14.46 0.91
CA GLY A 318 -0.42 -13.32 0.77
C GLY A 318 -1.87 -13.74 0.52
N ASN A 319 -2.79 -12.97 1.10
CA ASN A 319 -4.22 -13.27 1.03
C ASN A 319 -5.10 -12.01 1.06
N GLY A 320 -4.52 -10.83 0.84
CA GLY A 320 -5.23 -9.56 0.86
C GLY A 320 -5.53 -8.99 2.25
N ASN A 321 -5.09 -9.65 3.33
CA ASN A 321 -5.29 -9.16 4.69
C ASN A 321 -4.16 -8.22 5.12
N ILE A 322 -4.35 -6.92 4.98
CA ILE A 322 -3.36 -5.90 5.36
C ILE A 322 -3.10 -5.85 6.88
N LEU A 323 -4.04 -6.31 7.73
CA LEU A 323 -3.82 -6.40 9.18
C LEU A 323 -2.78 -7.47 9.54
N ARG A 324 -2.66 -8.53 8.72
CA ARG A 324 -1.56 -9.51 8.86
C ARG A 324 -0.21 -8.86 8.57
N VAL A 325 -0.15 -7.99 7.56
CA VAL A 325 1.06 -7.24 7.24
C VAL A 325 1.39 -6.25 8.34
N LEU A 326 0.38 -5.58 8.87
CA LEU A 326 0.53 -4.67 10.02
C LEU A 326 1.10 -5.40 11.23
N ASP A 327 0.53 -6.54 11.64
CA ASP A 327 1.01 -7.35 12.76
C ASP A 327 2.49 -7.75 12.56
N ALA A 328 2.82 -8.32 11.41
CA ALA A 328 4.20 -8.69 11.08
C ALA A 328 5.13 -7.46 11.11
N GLY A 329 4.69 -6.33 10.55
CA GLY A 329 5.46 -5.09 10.52
C GLY A 329 5.76 -4.54 11.91
N LEU A 330 4.79 -4.55 12.82
CA LEU A 330 5.00 -4.13 14.21
C LEU A 330 6.07 -4.99 14.92
N HIS A 331 6.06 -6.30 14.71
CA HIS A 331 7.09 -7.22 15.22
C HIS A 331 8.46 -6.93 14.62
N ILE A 332 8.54 -6.87 13.29
CA ILE A 332 9.79 -6.72 12.55
C ILE A 332 10.45 -5.36 12.84
N CYS A 333 9.65 -4.30 12.94
CA CYS A 333 10.10 -2.93 13.14
C CYS A 333 10.24 -2.52 14.61
N HIS A 334 9.97 -3.44 15.58
CA HIS A 334 10.02 -3.18 17.02
C HIS A 334 9.09 -2.03 17.45
N MET A 335 7.85 -2.05 16.96
CA MET A 335 6.81 -1.08 17.27
C MET A 335 5.72 -1.71 18.14
N MET A 336 6.12 -2.30 19.29
CA MET A 336 5.25 -3.03 20.22
C MET A 336 5.02 -2.29 21.54
N GLY A 337 5.43 -1.02 21.62
CA GLY A 337 5.06 -0.15 22.73
C GLY A 337 3.55 0.13 22.72
N PHE A 338 2.93 0.31 23.90
CA PHE A 338 1.48 0.51 23.97
C PHE A 338 1.01 1.70 23.14
N ASP A 339 1.77 2.81 23.15
CA ASP A 339 1.47 3.99 22.36
C ASP A 339 1.54 3.71 20.85
N ASP A 340 2.49 2.86 20.41
CA ASP A 340 2.59 2.42 19.02
C ASP A 340 1.38 1.55 18.63
N LEU A 341 0.97 0.63 19.53
CA LEU A 341 -0.18 -0.26 19.29
C LEU A 341 -1.51 0.50 19.21
N GLN A 342 -1.71 1.52 20.06
CA GLN A 342 -2.93 2.34 20.04
C GLN A 342 -3.13 3.17 18.77
N ARG A 343 -2.08 3.41 17.99
CA ARG A 343 -2.13 4.15 16.73
C ARG A 343 -1.71 3.32 15.51
N SER A 344 -1.53 2.02 15.70
CA SER A 344 -0.98 1.12 14.68
C SER A 344 -1.81 1.09 13.40
N LEU A 345 -3.13 1.22 13.48
CA LEU A 345 -4.00 1.29 12.31
C LEU A 345 -3.69 2.51 11.41
N ASP A 346 -3.05 3.57 11.92
CA ASP A 346 -2.63 4.70 11.07
C ASP A 346 -1.72 4.23 9.93
N LEU A 347 -0.90 3.21 10.14
CA LEU A 347 0.04 2.66 9.16
C LEU A 347 -0.65 2.01 7.95
N VAL A 348 -1.93 1.63 8.07
CA VAL A 348 -2.72 0.99 7.00
C VAL A 348 -4.04 1.74 6.70
N THR A 349 -4.17 2.96 7.24
CA THR A 349 -5.31 3.86 7.05
C THR A 349 -4.83 5.27 6.70
N ASP A 350 -4.75 6.18 7.67
CA ASP A 350 -4.47 7.60 7.47
C ASP A 350 -3.11 7.87 6.81
N ASN A 351 -2.06 7.13 7.19
CA ASN A 351 -0.73 7.28 6.60
C ASN A 351 -0.69 6.77 5.16
N SER A 352 -1.33 5.62 4.89
CA SER A 352 -1.47 5.08 3.53
C SER A 352 -2.31 6.01 2.65
N ALA A 353 -3.41 6.55 3.17
CA ALA A 353 -4.23 7.53 2.46
C ALA A 353 -3.45 8.80 2.10
N ARG A 354 -2.54 9.24 2.98
CA ARG A 354 -1.63 10.36 2.72
C ARG A 354 -0.61 10.02 1.63
N ALA A 355 -0.03 8.81 1.64
CA ALA A 355 0.89 8.36 0.60
C ALA A 355 0.20 8.30 -0.78
N LEU A 356 -1.08 7.90 -0.81
CA LEU A 356 -1.90 7.90 -2.03
C LEU A 356 -2.43 9.30 -2.42
N ASN A 357 -2.16 10.31 -1.62
CA ASN A 357 -2.65 11.69 -1.82
C ASN A 357 -4.20 11.76 -1.95
N LEU A 358 -4.93 11.01 -1.10
CA LEU A 358 -6.39 10.95 -1.17
C LEU A 358 -7.07 12.22 -0.68
N GLY A 359 -6.46 12.97 0.23
CA GLY A 359 -7.01 14.23 0.75
C GLY A 359 -8.42 14.09 1.33
N GLU A 360 -9.34 14.92 0.88
CA GLU A 360 -10.72 14.92 1.35
C GLU A 360 -11.56 13.73 0.85
N ARG A 361 -11.02 12.92 -0.05
CA ARG A 361 -11.68 11.67 -0.48
C ARG A 361 -11.58 10.55 0.57
N TYR A 362 -10.93 10.79 1.72
CA TYR A 362 -10.69 9.78 2.75
C TYR A 362 -10.98 10.32 4.16
N GLY A 363 -11.47 9.43 5.04
CA GLY A 363 -11.70 9.71 6.47
C GLY A 363 -13.18 9.87 6.83
N ILE A 364 -13.47 9.99 8.13
CA ILE A 364 -14.83 10.11 8.67
C ILE A 364 -15.08 11.55 9.09
N ALA A 365 -15.70 12.33 8.20
CA ALA A 365 -16.12 13.70 8.46
C ALA A 365 -17.27 14.10 7.53
N ALA A 366 -18.07 15.09 7.91
CA ALA A 366 -19.11 15.63 7.05
C ALA A 366 -18.55 16.12 5.70
N GLY A 367 -19.25 15.83 4.62
CA GLY A 367 -18.87 16.15 3.24
C GLY A 367 -17.95 15.11 2.56
N ARG A 368 -17.35 14.18 3.32
CA ARG A 368 -16.51 13.12 2.76
C ARG A 368 -17.33 11.94 2.22
N PRO A 369 -16.76 11.12 1.32
CA PRO A 369 -17.43 9.91 0.85
C PRO A 369 -17.83 8.99 2.01
N ALA A 370 -19.03 8.43 1.94
CA ALA A 370 -19.55 7.49 2.94
C ALA A 370 -18.94 6.11 2.74
N ASN A 371 -17.61 6.03 2.93
CA ASN A 371 -16.77 4.85 2.85
C ASN A 371 -16.31 4.49 4.27
N LEU A 372 -16.79 3.38 4.81
CA LEU A 372 -16.65 3.03 6.23
C LEU A 372 -16.45 1.53 6.42
N LEU A 373 -15.75 1.15 7.47
CA LEU A 373 -15.69 -0.22 7.97
C LEU A 373 -16.20 -0.27 9.41
N VAL A 374 -16.97 -1.30 9.72
CA VAL A 374 -17.28 -1.69 11.10
C VAL A 374 -16.43 -2.91 11.42
N LEU A 375 -15.53 -2.78 12.38
CA LEU A 375 -14.68 -3.88 12.84
C LEU A 375 -15.37 -4.64 13.98
N GLY A 376 -15.00 -5.92 14.17
CA GLY A 376 -15.56 -6.74 15.24
C GLY A 376 -14.90 -6.51 16.61
N VAL A 377 -14.39 -5.30 16.87
CA VAL A 377 -13.64 -4.93 18.08
C VAL A 377 -13.88 -3.45 18.39
N ASP A 378 -13.37 -2.98 19.53
CA ASP A 378 -13.66 -1.63 20.04
C ASP A 378 -12.44 -0.68 20.07
N SER A 379 -11.26 -1.14 19.63
CA SER A 379 -10.01 -0.36 19.66
C SER A 379 -9.00 -0.79 18.62
N ASP A 380 -8.04 0.10 18.28
CA ASP A 380 -6.91 -0.19 17.39
C ASP A 380 -6.09 -1.38 17.92
N TYR A 381 -5.82 -1.38 19.23
CA TYR A 381 -5.09 -2.46 19.90
C TYR A 381 -5.75 -3.82 19.68
N GLU A 382 -7.06 -3.92 19.92
CA GLU A 382 -7.81 -5.17 19.74
C GLU A 382 -7.90 -5.58 18.26
N ALA A 383 -7.97 -4.60 17.36
CA ALA A 383 -7.99 -4.89 15.93
C ALA A 383 -6.74 -5.66 15.48
N VAL A 384 -5.57 -5.26 15.96
CA VAL A 384 -4.30 -5.93 15.65
C VAL A 384 -4.16 -7.23 16.44
N ARG A 385 -4.40 -7.20 17.76
CA ARG A 385 -4.23 -8.36 18.66
C ARG A 385 -5.06 -9.56 18.21
N GLN A 386 -6.30 -9.31 17.78
CA GLN A 386 -7.22 -10.37 17.32
C GLN A 386 -7.16 -10.60 15.80
N GLN A 387 -6.38 -9.79 15.07
CA GLN A 387 -6.40 -9.79 13.60
C GLN A 387 -7.82 -9.74 13.04
N THR A 388 -8.61 -8.84 13.60
CA THR A 388 -10.04 -8.77 13.41
C THR A 388 -10.40 -8.58 11.93
N ARG A 389 -11.55 -9.10 11.56
CA ARG A 389 -12.12 -8.89 10.23
C ARG A 389 -13.22 -7.84 10.28
N ALA A 390 -13.36 -7.08 9.17
CA ALA A 390 -14.49 -6.19 9.04
C ALA A 390 -15.82 -6.98 9.03
N LEU A 391 -16.75 -6.56 9.86
CA LEU A 391 -18.14 -7.09 9.88
C LEU A 391 -18.96 -6.47 8.76
N TYR A 392 -18.75 -5.19 8.51
CA TYR A 392 -19.35 -4.46 7.40
C TYR A 392 -18.32 -3.61 6.68
N SER A 393 -18.41 -3.60 5.36
CA SER A 393 -17.78 -2.62 4.50
C SER A 393 -18.88 -1.82 3.82
N ILE A 394 -18.85 -0.51 4.00
CA ILE A 394 -19.78 0.45 3.39
C ILE A 394 -18.98 1.25 2.37
N ARG A 395 -19.51 1.34 1.15
CA ARG A 395 -18.93 2.13 0.07
C ARG A 395 -20.00 2.98 -0.57
N HIS A 396 -19.73 4.27 -0.72
CA HIS A 396 -20.68 5.25 -1.26
C HIS A 396 -22.08 5.17 -0.58
N GLY A 397 -22.09 5.03 0.75
CA GLY A 397 -23.29 4.94 1.54
C GLY A 397 -24.12 3.66 1.40
N ARG A 398 -23.57 2.62 0.77
CA ARG A 398 -24.21 1.31 0.60
C ARG A 398 -23.37 0.21 1.20
N VAL A 399 -24.02 -0.80 1.77
CA VAL A 399 -23.31 -1.98 2.28
C VAL A 399 -22.72 -2.76 1.11
N LEU A 400 -21.41 -2.76 1.00
CA LEU A 400 -20.64 -3.51 0.00
C LEU A 400 -20.42 -4.95 0.44
N MET A 401 -20.10 -5.16 1.73
CA MET A 401 -19.81 -6.47 2.29
C MET A 401 -20.39 -6.58 3.71
N ARG A 402 -20.91 -7.76 4.02
CA ARG A 402 -21.34 -8.16 5.35
C ARG A 402 -20.70 -9.49 5.70
N ARG A 403 -20.20 -9.60 6.92
CA ARG A 403 -19.63 -10.82 7.50
C ARG A 403 -20.36 -11.15 8.81
N ALA A 404 -20.74 -12.40 9.01
CA ALA A 404 -21.23 -12.86 10.30
C ALA A 404 -20.05 -12.88 11.30
N PRO A 405 -20.27 -12.52 12.59
CA PRO A 405 -19.28 -12.76 13.64
C PRO A 405 -18.89 -14.24 13.69
N GLU A 406 -17.62 -14.50 13.94
CA GLU A 406 -17.16 -15.87 14.17
C GLU A 406 -17.73 -16.37 15.52
N SER A 407 -18.24 -17.58 15.53
CA SER A 407 -18.66 -18.27 16.74
C SER A 407 -17.91 -19.59 16.88
N VAL A 408 -17.38 -19.84 18.07
CA VAL A 408 -16.70 -21.09 18.42
C VAL A 408 -17.44 -21.70 19.61
N GLU A 409 -17.87 -22.93 19.50
CA GLU A 409 -18.43 -23.72 20.59
C GLU A 409 -17.39 -24.75 21.04
N LEU A 410 -16.96 -24.66 22.30
CA LEU A 410 -16.11 -25.68 22.90
C LEU A 410 -17.03 -26.74 23.54
N LEU A 411 -16.98 -27.93 22.98
CA LEU A 411 -17.70 -29.07 23.55
C LEU A 411 -16.84 -29.69 24.65
N GLU A 412 -17.05 -29.20 25.87
CA GLU A 412 -16.43 -29.81 27.07
C GLU A 412 -17.14 -31.09 27.40
N SER A 413 -16.40 -32.23 27.36
CA SER A 413 -16.90 -33.60 27.70
C SER A 413 -16.90 -33.85 29.19
#